data_35b952810312ba56ff07d49f202f86af
#
_entry.id   35b952810312ba56ff07d49f202f86af
#
_cell.length_a   1.000
_cell.length_b   1.000
_cell.length_c   1.000
_cell.angle_alpha   90.00
_cell.angle_beta   90.00
_cell.angle_gamma   90.00
#
_symmetry.space_group_name_H-M   'P 1'
#
loop_
_entity.id
_entity.type
_entity.pdbx_description
1 polymer ?
#
loop_
_entity_poly.entity_id
_entity_poly.type
_entity_poly.pdbx_seq_one_letter_code
_entity_poly.pdbx_strand_id
1 'polypeptide(L)'
;MAFVYILRCGDGSLYTGVAKDVAARLREHRAGRASRYTRAHLPVTLLWSREVATWGEALREERRIKNLRRGAKEALLAEGGDGP
;
A
#
# COMPACT_ATOMS: atom_id res chain seq x y z
N MET A 1 12.32 6.96 -9.24
CA MET A 1 11.56 7.05 -8.00
C MET A 1 10.56 5.92 -7.91
N ALA A 2 10.22 5.54 -6.70
CA ALA A 2 9.27 4.48 -6.45
C ALA A 2 8.44 4.84 -5.22
N PHE A 3 7.35 4.11 -5.01
CA PHE A 3 6.45 4.37 -3.89
C PHE A 3 6.13 3.07 -3.18
N VAL A 4 6.00 3.14 -1.86
CA VAL A 4 5.35 2.12 -1.08
C VAL A 4 3.99 2.68 -0.64
N TYR A 5 2.95 1.85 -0.63
CA TYR A 5 1.60 2.31 -0.32
C TYR A 5 0.86 1.29 0.53
N ILE A 6 -0.16 1.76 1.23
CA ILE A 6 -1.03 0.92 2.05
C ILE A 6 -2.47 1.16 1.64
N LEU A 7 -3.19 0.08 1.36
CA LEU A 7 -4.62 0.09 1.05
C LEU A 7 -5.40 -0.51 2.21
N ARG A 8 -6.59 0.01 2.45
CA ARG A 8 -7.58 -0.68 3.26
C ARG A 8 -8.53 -1.42 2.34
N CYS A 9 -8.74 -2.70 2.61
CA CYS A 9 -9.63 -3.55 1.84
C CYS A 9 -11.05 -3.55 2.40
N GLY A 10 -11.99 -4.13 1.66
CA GLY A 10 -13.40 -4.13 2.03
C GLY A 10 -13.70 -4.85 3.33
N ASP A 11 -12.86 -5.80 3.73
CA ASP A 11 -12.97 -6.51 5.01
C ASP A 11 -12.26 -5.81 6.16
N GLY A 12 -11.70 -4.62 5.93
CA GLY A 12 -10.95 -3.88 6.93
C GLY A 12 -9.46 -4.24 7.03
N SER A 13 -9.02 -5.24 6.31
CA SER A 13 -7.60 -5.62 6.31
C SER A 13 -6.75 -4.60 5.57
N LEU A 14 -5.43 -4.61 5.84
CA LEU A 14 -4.48 -3.70 5.21
C LEU A 14 -3.62 -4.48 4.22
N TYR A 15 -3.39 -3.87 3.05
CA TYR A 15 -2.54 -4.42 2.01
C TYR A 15 -1.41 -3.44 1.73
N THR A 16 -0.17 -3.92 1.74
CA THR A 16 1.01 -3.11 1.44
C THR A 16 1.58 -3.51 0.08
N GLY A 17 1.87 -2.52 -0.75
CA GLY A 17 2.43 -2.77 -2.08
C GLY A 17 3.43 -1.71 -2.48
N VAL A 18 4.02 -1.90 -3.66
CA VAL A 18 4.99 -0.97 -4.25
C VAL A 18 4.57 -0.67 -5.68
N ALA A 19 4.88 0.54 -6.14
CA ALA A 19 4.56 0.95 -7.50
C ALA A 19 5.45 2.11 -7.93
N LYS A 20 5.61 2.27 -9.22
CA LYS A 20 6.23 3.47 -9.79
C LYS A 20 5.21 4.57 -9.97
N ASP A 21 3.94 4.23 -10.13
CA ASP A 21 2.83 5.16 -10.27
C ASP A 21 1.67 4.64 -9.42
N VAL A 22 1.46 5.26 -8.26
CA VAL A 22 0.45 4.82 -7.30
C VAL A 22 -0.95 4.96 -7.88
N ALA A 23 -1.26 6.05 -8.58
CA ALA A 23 -2.58 6.25 -9.15
C ALA A 23 -2.93 5.18 -10.17
N ALA A 24 -1.99 4.83 -11.04
CA ALA A 24 -2.17 3.77 -12.02
C ALA A 24 -2.36 2.42 -11.34
N ARG A 25 -1.55 2.14 -10.33
CA ARG A 25 -1.64 0.86 -9.60
C ARG A 25 -2.95 0.75 -8.82
N LEU A 26 -3.43 1.86 -8.27
CA LEU A 26 -4.71 1.87 -7.57
C LEU A 26 -5.87 1.55 -8.53
N ARG A 27 -5.82 2.08 -9.76
CA ARG A 27 -6.80 1.72 -10.79
C ARG A 27 -6.79 0.23 -11.07
N GLU A 28 -5.60 -0.38 -11.15
CA GLU A 28 -5.47 -1.83 -11.35
C GLU A 28 -6.08 -2.61 -10.19
N HIS A 29 -5.80 -2.20 -8.95
CA HIS A 29 -6.40 -2.84 -7.77
C HIS A 29 -7.93 -2.75 -7.80
N ARG A 30 -8.48 -1.58 -8.09
CA ARG A 30 -9.93 -1.38 -8.14
C ARG A 30 -10.59 -2.19 -9.24
N ALA A 31 -9.87 -2.41 -10.34
CA ALA A 31 -10.35 -3.23 -11.45
C ALA A 31 -10.19 -4.74 -11.20
N GLY A 32 -9.58 -5.13 -10.08
CA GLY A 32 -9.37 -6.54 -9.76
C GLY A 32 -8.23 -7.18 -10.52
N ARG A 33 -7.28 -6.39 -11.06
CA ARG A 33 -6.20 -6.89 -11.90
C ARG A 33 -4.82 -6.84 -11.27
N ALA A 34 -4.69 -6.28 -10.06
CA ALA A 34 -3.37 -6.07 -9.47
C ALA A 34 -2.93 -7.20 -8.56
N SER A 35 -3.82 -7.78 -7.79
CA SER A 35 -3.49 -8.77 -6.77
C SER A 35 -4.70 -9.65 -6.51
N ARG A 36 -4.44 -10.94 -6.27
CA ARG A 36 -5.51 -11.88 -5.88
C ARG A 36 -6.13 -11.46 -4.55
N TYR A 37 -5.30 -11.00 -3.62
CA TYR A 37 -5.77 -10.59 -2.30
C TYR A 37 -6.75 -9.42 -2.40
N THR A 38 -6.35 -8.34 -3.08
CA THR A 38 -7.22 -7.16 -3.18
C THR A 38 -8.44 -7.44 -4.04
N ARG A 39 -8.32 -8.28 -5.06
CA ARG A 39 -9.47 -8.68 -5.89
C ARG A 39 -10.54 -9.38 -5.06
N ALA A 40 -10.12 -10.21 -4.10
CA ALA A 40 -11.04 -10.94 -3.23
C ALA A 40 -11.63 -10.06 -2.12
N HIS A 41 -11.09 -8.86 -1.90
CA HIS A 41 -11.44 -8.01 -0.76
C HIS A 41 -11.78 -6.57 -1.18
N LEU A 42 -12.36 -6.41 -2.36
CA LEU A 42 -12.82 -5.11 -2.84
C LEU A 42 -14.00 -4.62 -1.99
N PRO A 43 -14.23 -3.32 -1.89
CA PRO A 43 -13.44 -2.23 -2.50
C PRO A 43 -12.16 -1.92 -1.72
N VAL A 44 -11.23 -1.24 -2.38
CA VAL A 44 -9.99 -0.82 -1.73
C VAL A 44 -9.90 0.70 -1.68
N THR A 45 -9.30 1.21 -0.60
CA THR A 45 -9.08 2.64 -0.39
C THR A 45 -7.62 2.88 -0.11
N LEU A 46 -7.02 3.86 -0.78
CA LEU A 46 -5.64 4.25 -0.52
C LEU A 46 -5.60 5.04 0.79
N LEU A 47 -4.84 4.53 1.77
CA LEU A 47 -4.69 5.18 3.07
C LEU A 47 -3.40 5.95 3.21
N TRP A 48 -2.34 5.52 2.52
CA TRP A 48 -1.01 6.03 2.78
C TRP A 48 -0.09 5.68 1.63
N SER A 49 0.82 6.59 1.29
CA SER A 49 1.91 6.31 0.36
C SER A 49 3.13 7.11 0.74
N ARG A 50 4.30 6.60 0.38
CA ARG A 50 5.57 7.28 0.61
C ARG A 50 6.47 7.08 -0.60
N GLU A 51 7.04 8.18 -1.08
CA GLU A 51 8.02 8.16 -2.15
C GLU A 51 9.39 7.78 -1.60
N VAL A 52 10.11 6.94 -2.32
CA VAL A 52 11.50 6.59 -2.02
C VAL A 52 12.33 6.74 -3.29
N ALA A 53 13.65 6.81 -3.15
CA ALA A 53 14.52 7.14 -4.26
C ALA A 53 14.63 6.00 -5.28
N THR A 54 14.61 4.74 -4.84
CA THR A 54 14.86 3.60 -5.70
C THR A 54 13.82 2.50 -5.49
N TRP A 55 13.70 1.65 -6.50
CA TRP A 55 12.84 0.47 -6.40
C TRP A 55 13.30 -0.48 -5.28
N GLY A 56 14.62 -0.63 -5.10
CA GLY A 56 15.15 -1.46 -4.03
C GLY A 56 14.74 -0.96 -2.65
N GLU A 57 14.74 0.37 -2.45
CA GLU A 57 14.27 0.94 -1.20
C GLU A 57 12.78 0.67 -0.99
N ALA A 58 11.99 0.78 -2.05
CA ALA A 58 10.56 0.49 -1.96
C ALA A 58 10.31 -0.95 -1.54
N LEU A 59 11.05 -1.91 -2.09
CA LEU A 59 10.91 -3.31 -1.73
C LEU A 59 11.31 -3.58 -0.28
N ARG A 60 12.36 -2.92 0.21
CA ARG A 60 12.78 -3.05 1.61
C ARG A 60 11.73 -2.48 2.56
N GLU A 61 11.17 -1.30 2.24
CA GLU A 61 10.10 -0.70 3.04
C GLU A 61 8.84 -1.57 3.01
N GLU A 62 8.48 -2.11 1.87
CA GLU A 62 7.33 -3.02 1.77
C GLU A 62 7.49 -4.19 2.72
N ARG A 63 8.67 -4.82 2.72
CA ARG A 63 8.94 -5.97 3.59
C ARG A 63 8.86 -5.56 5.06
N ARG A 64 9.47 -4.43 5.41
CA ARG A 64 9.45 -3.92 6.78
C ARG A 64 8.01 -3.67 7.25
N ILE A 65 7.21 -3.03 6.43
CA ILE A 65 5.83 -2.70 6.79
C ILE A 65 4.97 -3.97 6.89
N LYS A 66 5.14 -4.93 5.98
CA LYS A 66 4.40 -6.19 6.04
C LYS A 66 4.67 -6.97 7.31
N ASN A 67 5.85 -6.80 7.91
CA ASN A 67 6.23 -7.49 9.13
C ASN A 67 5.79 -6.75 10.40
N LEU A 68 5.25 -5.54 10.29
CA LEU A 68 4.73 -4.80 11.43
C LEU A 68 3.43 -5.41 11.92
N ARG A 69 3.22 -5.36 13.25
CA ARG A 69 1.92 -5.71 13.84
C ARG A 69 0.92 -4.62 13.50
N ARG A 70 -0.36 -4.94 13.61
CA ARG A 70 -1.46 -4.04 13.25
C ARG A 70 -1.34 -2.68 13.94
N GLY A 71 -1.05 -2.64 15.24
CA GLY A 71 -0.90 -1.39 15.96
C GLY A 71 0.23 -0.52 15.42
N ALA A 72 1.36 -1.14 15.04
CA ALA A 72 2.48 -0.40 14.45
C ALA A 72 2.13 0.13 13.06
N LYS A 73 1.36 -0.63 12.27
CA LYS A 73 0.87 -0.15 10.98
C LYS A 73 -0.06 1.05 11.16
N GLU A 74 -0.95 1.00 12.13
CA GLU A 74 -1.86 2.10 12.41
C GLU A 74 -1.10 3.34 12.88
N ALA A 75 -0.05 3.17 13.67
CA ALA A 75 0.82 4.29 14.06
C ALA A 75 1.50 4.92 12.85
N LEU A 76 1.97 4.09 11.90
CA LEU A 76 2.56 4.58 10.66
C LEU A 76 1.55 5.39 9.85
N LEU A 77 0.31 4.91 9.75
CA LEU A 77 -0.75 5.63 9.06
C LEU A 77 -1.04 6.98 9.73
N ALA A 78 -0.98 7.03 11.07
CA ALA A 78 -1.21 8.27 11.82
C ALA A 78 -0.11 9.30 11.60
N GLU A 79 1.13 8.87 11.32
CA GLU A 79 2.23 9.78 10.98
C GLU A 79 1.97 10.49 9.65
N GLY A 80 1.15 9.88 8.78
CA GLY A 80 0.97 10.33 7.41
C GLY A 80 2.19 9.99 6.56
N GLY A 81 1.99 9.90 5.28
CA GLY A 81 3.08 9.77 4.32
C GLY A 81 3.04 10.98 3.42
N ASP A 82 3.18 10.73 2.13
CA ASP A 82 3.04 11.78 1.12
C ASP A 82 1.55 11.99 0.77
N GLY A 83 0.69 11.37 1.52
CA GLY A 83 -0.75 11.43 1.39
C GLY A 83 -1.31 10.33 0.50
N PRO A 84 -2.60 10.17 0.52
CA PRO A 84 -3.23 9.35 -0.48
C PRO A 84 -3.24 10.07 -1.83
#